data_e3d9e926ce4ddb7430f98c93aeaa9ca1
#
_entry.id   e3d9e926ce4ddb7430f98c93aeaa9ca1
#
_cell.length_a   1.000
_cell.length_b   1.000
_cell.length_c   1.000
_cell.angle_alpha   90.00
_cell.angle_beta   90.00
_cell.angle_gamma   90.00
#
_symmetry.space_group_name_H-M   'P 1'
#
loop_
_entity.id
_entity.type
_entity.pdbx_description
1 polymer ?
#
loop_
_entity_poly.entity_id
_entity_poly.type
_entity_poly.pdbx_seq_one_letter_code
_entity_poly.pdbx_strand_id
1 'polypeptide(L)'
;MYIPKYFAIQDEEMKYEIIEQNSFATLFSQHNGEPYATHLPLLLNRETLTLHGHFARPNEQWNDSGNQQVLAIFQGPHSYISPSWYETNDAVPTWNYVTVHVYGELEIVEDEQELIDSLQDLVHKYEDPQSTYSLNEVDSNYMAGLSKGIVGFKIKINKIEGKAKLSQNHSVERRNLVVEELEKVGSEGSRGIAELMRSFL
;
A
#
# COMPACT_ATOMS: atom_id res chain seq x y z
N MET A 1 -9.91 -1.62 10.55
CA MET A 1 -10.26 -0.23 10.07
C MET A 1 -11.76 0.00 10.24
N TYR A 2 -12.23 1.27 10.49
CA TYR A 2 -13.66 1.60 10.41
C TYR A 2 -14.10 1.75 8.94
N ILE A 3 -15.02 0.88 8.48
CA ILE A 3 -15.47 0.84 7.09
C ILE A 3 -17.00 0.83 7.06
N PRO A 4 -17.66 1.96 6.74
CA PRO A 4 -19.08 1.97 6.42
C PRO A 4 -19.38 1.05 5.23
N LYS A 5 -20.51 0.38 5.26
CA LYS A 5 -20.90 -0.63 4.26
C LYS A 5 -20.78 -0.13 2.80
N TYR A 6 -21.11 1.14 2.54
CA TYR A 6 -21.04 1.75 1.20
C TYR A 6 -19.61 1.90 0.65
N PHE A 7 -18.60 1.88 1.52
CA PHE A 7 -17.21 2.17 1.18
C PHE A 7 -16.31 0.94 1.28
N ALA A 8 -16.88 -0.22 1.63
CA ALA A 8 -16.12 -1.45 1.72
C ALA A 8 -15.82 -2.01 0.32
N ILE A 9 -14.54 -2.29 0.06
CA ILE A 9 -14.13 -3.05 -1.11
C ILE A 9 -14.35 -4.53 -0.79
N GLN A 10 -15.32 -5.15 -1.47
CA GLN A 10 -15.65 -6.56 -1.31
C GLN A 10 -14.80 -7.45 -2.23
N ASP A 11 -14.44 -6.93 -3.40
CA ASP A 11 -13.64 -7.63 -4.39
C ASP A 11 -12.20 -7.81 -3.91
N GLU A 12 -11.74 -9.04 -3.80
CA GLU A 12 -10.39 -9.39 -3.39
C GLU A 12 -9.36 -8.95 -4.45
N GLU A 13 -9.68 -9.10 -5.74
CA GLU A 13 -8.80 -8.68 -6.82
C GLU A 13 -8.50 -7.20 -6.76
N MET A 14 -9.51 -6.38 -6.57
CA MET A 14 -9.35 -4.94 -6.40
C MET A 14 -8.47 -4.59 -5.19
N LYS A 15 -8.55 -5.34 -4.08
CA LYS A 15 -7.67 -5.11 -2.93
C LYS A 15 -6.21 -5.43 -3.28
N TYR A 16 -5.97 -6.52 -4.01
CA TYR A 16 -4.62 -6.90 -4.46
C TYR A 16 -4.04 -5.87 -5.41
N GLU A 17 -4.83 -5.39 -6.38
CA GLU A 17 -4.40 -4.34 -7.29
C GLU A 17 -3.99 -3.05 -6.55
N ILE A 18 -4.77 -2.63 -5.54
CA ILE A 18 -4.44 -1.45 -4.73
C ILE A 18 -3.13 -1.65 -3.97
N ILE A 19 -2.91 -2.84 -3.39
CA ILE A 19 -1.64 -3.19 -2.70
C ILE A 19 -0.47 -3.08 -3.68
N GLU A 20 -0.60 -3.66 -4.86
CA GLU A 20 0.47 -3.72 -5.86
C GLU A 20 0.80 -2.36 -6.48
N GLN A 21 -0.23 -1.53 -6.72
CA GLN A 21 -0.06 -0.18 -7.25
C GLN A 21 0.49 0.81 -6.22
N ASN A 22 0.28 0.54 -4.93
CA ASN A 22 0.70 1.41 -3.82
C ASN A 22 1.65 0.70 -2.86
N SER A 23 2.60 -0.06 -3.40
CA SER A 23 3.44 -0.98 -2.66
C SER A 23 4.45 -0.31 -1.70
N PHE A 24 4.69 1.01 -1.78
CA PHE A 24 5.43 1.74 -0.76
C PHE A 24 4.50 2.02 0.44
N ALA A 25 4.51 1.10 1.38
CA ALA A 25 3.56 1.01 2.48
C ALA A 25 4.11 1.58 3.80
N THR A 26 3.21 1.78 4.76
CA THR A 26 3.58 2.03 6.15
C THR A 26 3.35 0.77 6.96
N LEU A 27 4.41 0.21 7.52
CA LEU A 27 4.36 -0.98 8.38
C LEU A 27 4.38 -0.58 9.85
N PHE A 28 3.33 -0.94 10.58
CA PHE A 28 3.19 -0.73 12.02
C PHE A 28 3.42 -2.03 12.79
N SER A 29 4.23 -1.94 13.84
CA SER A 29 4.41 -2.96 14.85
C SER A 29 4.50 -2.32 16.24
N GLN A 30 4.83 -3.11 17.27
CA GLN A 30 5.22 -2.59 18.56
C GLN A 30 6.73 -2.79 18.74
N HIS A 31 7.38 -1.79 19.31
CA HIS A 31 8.76 -1.86 19.74
C HIS A 31 8.86 -1.31 21.16
N ASN A 32 9.40 -2.11 22.10
CA ASN A 32 9.44 -1.76 23.53
C ASN A 32 8.05 -1.41 24.14
N GLY A 33 6.97 -2.00 23.60
CA GLY A 33 5.59 -1.73 24.04
C GLY A 33 4.98 -0.44 23.48
N GLU A 34 5.67 0.27 22.60
CA GLU A 34 5.19 1.47 21.92
C GLU A 34 4.91 1.20 20.43
N PRO A 35 3.92 1.89 19.84
CA PRO A 35 3.71 1.83 18.39
C PRO A 35 4.95 2.34 17.64
N TYR A 36 5.40 1.55 16.67
CA TYR A 36 6.52 1.89 15.80
C TYR A 36 6.12 1.74 14.34
N ALA A 37 6.59 2.62 13.47
CA ALA A 37 6.24 2.59 12.05
C ALA A 37 7.45 2.84 11.15
N THR A 38 7.55 2.08 10.07
CA THR A 38 8.53 2.28 9.00
C THR A 38 7.81 2.35 7.65
N HIS A 39 8.26 3.27 6.79
CA HIS A 39 7.85 3.32 5.39
C HIS A 39 8.83 2.49 4.56
N LEU A 40 8.31 1.50 3.84
CA LEU A 40 9.13 0.60 3.04
C LEU A 40 8.28 -0.08 1.94
N PRO A 41 8.92 -0.54 0.84
CA PRO A 41 8.21 -1.31 -0.16
C PRO A 41 7.84 -2.70 0.38
N LEU A 42 6.61 -3.14 0.09
CA LEU A 42 6.11 -4.48 0.38
C LEU A 42 5.58 -5.10 -0.91
N LEU A 43 6.03 -6.32 -1.22
CA LEU A 43 5.57 -7.09 -2.37
C LEU A 43 4.56 -8.15 -1.94
N LEU A 44 3.41 -8.14 -2.60
CA LEU A 44 2.39 -9.18 -2.41
C LEU A 44 2.72 -10.41 -3.25
N ASN A 45 2.80 -11.56 -2.60
CA ASN A 45 2.72 -12.85 -3.26
C ASN A 45 1.28 -13.36 -3.11
N ARG A 46 0.54 -13.40 -4.23
CA ARG A 46 -0.88 -13.79 -4.24
C ARG A 46 -1.09 -15.28 -4.04
N GLU A 47 -0.12 -16.13 -4.41
CA GLU A 47 -0.22 -17.58 -4.31
C GLU A 47 -0.09 -18.04 -2.85
N THR A 48 0.88 -17.46 -2.13
CA THR A 48 1.15 -17.81 -0.73
C THR A 48 0.42 -16.91 0.27
N LEU A 49 -0.23 -15.82 -0.20
CA LEU A 49 -0.84 -14.77 0.61
C LEU A 49 0.15 -14.20 1.65
N THR A 50 1.32 -13.79 1.15
CA THR A 50 2.36 -13.18 1.96
C THR A 50 2.77 -11.82 1.40
N LEU A 51 3.21 -10.91 2.28
CA LEU A 51 3.94 -9.70 1.91
C LEU A 51 5.42 -9.92 2.22
N HIS A 52 6.30 -9.54 1.30
CA HIS A 52 7.74 -9.60 1.47
C HIS A 52 8.34 -8.20 1.52
N GLY A 53 9.33 -8.01 2.37
CA GLY A 53 10.05 -6.75 2.52
C GLY A 53 11.34 -6.93 3.32
N HIS A 54 12.04 -5.83 3.53
CA HIS A 54 13.21 -5.82 4.41
C HIS A 54 13.34 -4.51 5.18
N PHE A 55 13.91 -4.58 6.36
CA PHE A 55 14.34 -3.43 7.14
C PHE A 55 15.82 -3.13 6.85
N ALA A 56 16.22 -1.88 6.98
CA ALA A 56 17.65 -1.59 7.22
C ALA A 56 18.06 -2.19 8.58
N ARG A 57 19.21 -2.85 8.65
CA ARG A 57 19.66 -3.51 9.90
C ARG A 57 19.75 -2.57 11.12
N PRO A 58 20.09 -1.28 10.99
CA PRO A 58 20.03 -0.34 12.12
C PRO A 58 18.63 0.07 12.57
N ASN A 59 17.56 -0.31 11.83
CA ASN A 59 16.20 0.00 12.22
C ASN A 59 15.78 -0.92 13.38
N GLU A 60 15.51 -0.36 14.56
CA GLU A 60 15.22 -1.14 15.76
C GLU A 60 13.89 -1.91 15.71
N GLN A 61 12.99 -1.57 14.77
CA GLN A 61 11.68 -2.20 14.64
C GLN A 61 11.75 -3.73 14.47
N TRP A 62 12.77 -4.26 13.80
CA TRP A 62 12.88 -5.69 13.56
C TRP A 62 13.26 -6.50 14.81
N ASN A 63 13.88 -5.87 15.83
CA ASN A 63 14.42 -6.57 17.01
C ASN A 63 13.38 -7.40 17.75
N ASP A 64 12.15 -6.93 17.82
CA ASP A 64 11.05 -7.60 18.52
C ASP A 64 9.77 -7.77 17.66
N SER A 65 9.84 -7.45 16.36
CA SER A 65 8.69 -7.62 15.46
C SER A 65 8.47 -9.06 15.00
N GLY A 66 9.45 -9.96 15.16
CA GLY A 66 9.31 -11.38 14.83
C GLY A 66 8.17 -12.03 15.62
N ASN A 67 7.27 -12.74 14.91
CA ASN A 67 6.05 -13.35 15.42
C ASN A 67 5.03 -12.36 16.04
N GLN A 68 5.17 -11.07 15.75
CA GLN A 68 4.15 -10.08 16.09
C GLN A 68 3.04 -10.00 15.03
N GLN A 69 1.83 -9.70 15.51
CA GLN A 69 0.77 -9.19 14.65
C GLN A 69 1.11 -7.75 14.24
N VAL A 70 1.23 -7.53 12.93
CA VAL A 70 1.56 -6.24 12.35
C VAL A 70 0.44 -5.72 11.46
N LEU A 71 0.49 -4.43 11.16
CA LEU A 71 -0.43 -3.76 10.24
C LEU A 71 0.39 -3.07 9.14
N ALA A 72 0.20 -3.48 7.88
CA ALA A 72 0.67 -2.75 6.73
C ALA A 72 -0.47 -1.93 6.11
N ILE A 73 -0.22 -0.63 5.87
CA ILE A 73 -1.18 0.30 5.26
C ILE A 73 -0.67 0.68 3.87
N PHE A 74 -1.48 0.37 2.86
CA PHE A 74 -1.29 0.75 1.47
C PHE A 74 -2.23 1.92 1.17
N GLN A 75 -1.64 3.11 0.97
CA GLN A 75 -2.36 4.34 0.75
C GLN A 75 -2.46 4.63 -0.74
N GLY A 76 -3.66 4.52 -1.29
CA GLY A 76 -3.97 4.95 -2.65
C GLY A 76 -4.24 6.46 -2.75
N PRO A 77 -4.80 6.92 -3.88
CA PRO A 77 -5.10 8.31 -4.09
C PRO A 77 -6.09 8.86 -3.06
N HIS A 78 -5.97 10.15 -2.78
CA HIS A 78 -6.88 10.87 -1.89
C HIS A 78 -7.02 12.33 -2.34
N SER A 79 -8.19 12.91 -2.11
CA SER A 79 -8.48 14.30 -2.41
C SER A 79 -9.53 14.89 -1.49
N TYR A 80 -9.39 16.17 -1.18
CA TYR A 80 -10.43 16.96 -0.53
C TYR A 80 -11.60 17.16 -1.50
N ILE A 81 -12.82 17.09 -0.98
CA ILE A 81 -14.07 17.32 -1.70
C ILE A 81 -14.77 18.53 -1.10
N SER A 82 -14.87 19.59 -1.88
CA SER A 82 -15.52 20.82 -1.46
C SER A 82 -17.06 20.69 -1.53
N PRO A 83 -17.78 21.18 -0.52
CA PRO A 83 -19.23 21.26 -0.59
C PRO A 83 -19.72 22.25 -1.68
N SER A 84 -18.86 23.20 -2.12
CA SER A 84 -19.20 24.12 -3.21
C SER A 84 -19.32 23.47 -4.60
N TRP A 85 -18.92 22.20 -4.72
CA TRP A 85 -19.02 21.42 -5.96
C TRP A 85 -20.39 20.78 -6.13
N TYR A 86 -21.24 20.88 -5.10
CA TYR A 86 -22.58 20.30 -5.12
C TYR A 86 -23.62 21.34 -5.57
N GLU A 87 -24.76 20.86 -6.02
CA GLU A 87 -25.92 21.65 -6.43
C GLU A 87 -26.68 22.31 -5.26
N THR A 88 -26.24 22.07 -4.02
CA THR A 88 -26.89 22.53 -2.80
C THR A 88 -25.87 22.98 -1.77
N ASN A 89 -26.28 23.92 -0.89
CA ASN A 89 -25.48 24.31 0.27
C ASN A 89 -25.64 23.34 1.47
N ASP A 90 -26.59 22.39 1.39
CA ASP A 90 -26.79 21.37 2.42
C ASP A 90 -25.76 20.22 2.25
N ALA A 91 -24.48 20.56 2.34
CA ALA A 91 -23.37 19.65 2.20
C ALA A 91 -22.22 20.05 3.14
N VAL A 92 -21.39 19.07 3.46
CA VAL A 92 -20.21 19.28 4.34
C VAL A 92 -18.92 18.92 3.60
N PRO A 93 -17.80 19.59 3.93
CA PRO A 93 -16.51 19.22 3.37
C PRO A 93 -16.12 17.81 3.79
N THR A 94 -15.46 17.07 2.89
CA THR A 94 -15.01 15.71 3.16
C THR A 94 -13.75 15.38 2.38
N TRP A 95 -13.24 14.15 2.58
CA TRP A 95 -12.17 13.56 1.78
C TRP A 95 -12.69 12.30 1.09
N ASN A 96 -12.34 12.15 -0.18
CA ASN A 96 -12.37 10.87 -0.86
C ASN A 96 -10.97 10.26 -0.83
N TYR A 97 -10.89 8.95 -0.65
CA TYR A 97 -9.62 8.23 -0.55
C TYR A 97 -9.83 6.73 -0.72
N VAL A 98 -8.75 6.07 -1.10
CA VAL A 98 -8.66 4.61 -1.18
C VAL A 98 -7.51 4.14 -0.31
N THR A 99 -7.72 3.07 0.45
CA THR A 99 -6.68 2.46 1.27
C THR A 99 -6.96 0.98 1.52
N VAL A 100 -5.90 0.20 1.62
CA VAL A 100 -5.96 -1.20 2.03
C VAL A 100 -5.12 -1.40 3.28
N HIS A 101 -5.71 -2.04 4.29
CA HIS A 101 -5.06 -2.46 5.51
C HIS A 101 -4.86 -3.97 5.49
N VAL A 102 -3.62 -4.39 5.60
CA VAL A 102 -3.24 -5.80 5.68
C VAL A 102 -2.76 -6.10 7.10
N TYR A 103 -3.37 -7.10 7.72
CA TYR A 103 -2.98 -7.60 9.02
C TYR A 103 -2.35 -8.98 8.85
N GLY A 104 -1.27 -9.23 9.54
CA GLY A 104 -0.60 -10.52 9.46
C GLY A 104 0.47 -10.69 10.52
N GLU A 105 1.03 -11.89 10.58
CA GLU A 105 2.14 -12.24 11.46
C GLU A 105 3.45 -12.06 10.71
N LEU A 106 4.37 -11.28 11.30
CA LEU A 106 5.68 -11.03 10.70
C LEU A 106 6.67 -12.11 11.11
N GLU A 107 7.35 -12.68 10.13
CA GLU A 107 8.43 -13.66 10.30
C GLU A 107 9.72 -13.10 9.71
N ILE A 108 10.80 -13.17 10.46
CA ILE A 108 12.14 -12.82 9.97
C ILE A 108 12.60 -13.91 9.00
N VAL A 109 13.14 -13.50 7.85
CA VAL A 109 13.71 -14.39 6.84
C VAL A 109 15.18 -14.63 7.21
N GLU A 110 15.49 -15.86 7.58
CA GLU A 110 16.87 -16.30 7.93
C GLU A 110 17.59 -16.92 6.73
N ASP A 111 16.83 -17.41 5.74
CA ASP A 111 17.38 -18.02 4.53
C ASP A 111 17.90 -16.92 3.57
N GLU A 112 19.21 -17.02 3.24
CA GLU A 112 19.88 -16.05 2.38
C GLU A 112 19.32 -16.06 0.95
N GLN A 113 18.94 -17.24 0.44
CA GLN A 113 18.37 -17.36 -0.91
C GLN A 113 16.97 -16.72 -0.98
N GLU A 114 16.12 -16.96 0.01
CA GLU A 114 14.79 -16.32 0.11
C GLU A 114 14.93 -14.76 0.16
N LEU A 115 15.94 -14.27 0.86
CA LEU A 115 16.22 -12.83 0.89
C LEU A 115 16.64 -12.30 -0.49
N ILE A 116 17.56 -12.99 -1.17
CA ILE A 116 18.04 -12.61 -2.50
C ILE A 116 16.89 -12.63 -3.50
N ASP A 117 16.07 -13.66 -3.49
CA ASP A 117 14.90 -13.79 -4.38
C ASP A 117 13.93 -12.61 -4.16
N SER A 118 13.66 -12.25 -2.91
CA SER A 118 12.82 -11.09 -2.57
C SER A 118 13.40 -9.75 -3.07
N LEU A 119 14.73 -9.60 -3.08
CA LEU A 119 15.39 -8.42 -3.64
C LEU A 119 15.32 -8.40 -5.17
N GLN A 120 15.42 -9.56 -5.82
CA GLN A 120 15.25 -9.68 -7.27
C GLN A 120 13.82 -9.29 -7.70
N ASP A 121 12.81 -9.75 -6.95
CA ASP A 121 11.42 -9.38 -7.19
C ASP A 121 11.19 -7.87 -7.05
N LEU A 122 11.83 -7.21 -6.06
CA LEU A 122 11.79 -5.76 -5.91
C LEU A 122 12.40 -5.04 -7.11
N VAL A 123 13.57 -5.47 -7.56
CA VAL A 123 14.22 -4.91 -8.75
C VAL A 123 13.33 -5.11 -9.97
N HIS A 124 12.79 -6.31 -10.16
CA HIS A 124 11.91 -6.63 -11.29
C HIS A 124 10.65 -5.75 -11.33
N LYS A 125 10.13 -5.40 -10.15
CA LYS A 125 8.94 -4.57 -10.04
C LYS A 125 9.19 -3.10 -10.38
N TYR A 126 10.35 -2.56 -9.99
CA TYR A 126 10.56 -1.11 -10.04
C TYR A 126 11.50 -0.66 -11.15
N GLU A 127 12.37 -1.55 -11.65
CA GLU A 127 13.25 -1.22 -12.76
C GLU A 127 12.47 -1.19 -14.09
N ASP A 128 12.83 -0.22 -14.93
CA ASP A 128 12.33 -0.17 -16.29
C ASP A 128 12.76 -1.44 -17.04
N PRO A 129 11.88 -2.10 -17.82
CA PRO A 129 12.23 -3.26 -18.63
C PRO A 129 13.41 -3.04 -19.59
N GLN A 130 13.73 -1.77 -19.92
CA GLN A 130 14.87 -1.38 -20.72
C GLN A 130 16.11 -0.96 -19.89
N SER A 131 16.01 -1.06 -18.54
CA SER A 131 17.15 -0.79 -17.65
C SER A 131 18.29 -1.75 -17.94
N THR A 132 19.49 -1.22 -17.91
CA THR A 132 20.72 -2.03 -18.00
C THR A 132 21.12 -2.61 -16.65
N TYR A 133 20.39 -2.30 -15.58
CA TYR A 133 20.67 -2.81 -14.25
C TYR A 133 20.17 -4.24 -14.10
N SER A 134 21.04 -5.13 -13.62
CA SER A 134 20.69 -6.51 -13.30
C SER A 134 21.40 -6.92 -12.00
N LEU A 135 20.62 -7.38 -11.02
CA LEU A 135 21.16 -7.90 -9.76
C LEU A 135 22.09 -9.09 -9.98
N ASN A 136 21.87 -9.89 -11.04
CA ASN A 136 22.70 -11.03 -11.38
C ASN A 136 24.11 -10.65 -11.89
N GLU A 137 24.30 -9.39 -12.31
CA GLU A 137 25.59 -8.85 -12.77
C GLU A 137 26.36 -8.16 -11.64
N VAL A 138 25.76 -8.02 -10.46
CA VAL A 138 26.39 -7.42 -9.29
C VAL A 138 27.39 -8.41 -8.69
N ASP A 139 28.59 -7.91 -8.35
CA ASP A 139 29.63 -8.72 -7.72
C ASP A 139 29.12 -9.41 -6.45
N SER A 140 29.39 -10.70 -6.32
CA SER A 140 28.86 -11.54 -5.23
C SER A 140 29.35 -11.09 -3.83
N ASN A 141 30.58 -10.57 -3.72
CA ASN A 141 31.07 -10.06 -2.43
C ASN A 141 30.39 -8.75 -2.07
N TYR A 142 30.09 -7.92 -3.08
CA TYR A 142 29.32 -6.70 -2.87
C TYR A 142 27.89 -7.02 -2.43
N MET A 143 27.21 -7.98 -3.07
CA MET A 143 25.87 -8.46 -2.67
C MET A 143 25.89 -9.03 -1.25
N ALA A 144 26.87 -9.86 -0.89
CA ALA A 144 27.01 -10.39 0.47
C ALA A 144 27.28 -9.28 1.51
N GLY A 145 27.88 -8.17 1.11
CA GLY A 145 28.03 -6.97 1.93
C GLY A 145 26.73 -6.23 2.14
N LEU A 146 25.92 -6.06 1.07
CA LEU A 146 24.62 -5.38 1.11
C LEU A 146 23.60 -6.19 1.93
N SER A 147 23.53 -7.51 1.74
CA SER A 147 22.59 -8.37 2.48
C SER A 147 22.83 -8.33 4.00
N LYS A 148 24.06 -8.12 4.45
CA LYS A 148 24.35 -7.89 5.87
C LYS A 148 23.81 -6.57 6.41
N GLY A 149 23.56 -5.59 5.55
CA GLY A 149 23.00 -4.28 5.90
C GLY A 149 21.48 -4.26 6.07
N ILE A 150 20.79 -5.38 5.77
CA ILE A 150 19.34 -5.48 5.83
C ILE A 150 18.88 -6.67 6.66
N VAL A 151 17.59 -6.70 6.97
CA VAL A 151 16.89 -7.82 7.63
C VAL A 151 15.63 -8.10 6.83
N GLY A 152 15.62 -9.22 6.09
CA GLY A 152 14.44 -9.66 5.34
C GLY A 152 13.34 -10.14 6.27
N PHE A 153 12.11 -9.95 5.84
CA PHE A 153 10.95 -10.48 6.54
C PHE A 153 9.83 -10.81 5.55
N LYS A 154 8.93 -11.67 6.00
CA LYS A 154 7.65 -11.91 5.35
C LYS A 154 6.51 -11.74 6.36
N ILE A 155 5.35 -11.33 5.87
CA ILE A 155 4.12 -11.21 6.67
C ILE A 155 3.13 -12.22 6.13
N LYS A 156 2.78 -13.22 6.94
CA LYS A 156 1.67 -14.14 6.64
C LYS A 156 0.35 -13.40 6.83
N ILE A 157 -0.37 -13.19 5.75
CA ILE A 157 -1.60 -12.39 5.75
C ILE A 157 -2.72 -13.16 6.44
N ASN A 158 -3.29 -12.56 7.47
CA ASN A 158 -4.45 -13.10 8.19
C ASN A 158 -5.75 -12.41 7.78
N LYS A 159 -5.67 -11.13 7.34
CA LYS A 159 -6.84 -10.32 7.04
C LYS A 159 -6.47 -9.15 6.14
N ILE A 160 -7.32 -8.88 5.14
CA ILE A 160 -7.23 -7.71 4.28
C ILE A 160 -8.53 -6.93 4.37
N GLU A 161 -8.44 -5.63 4.67
CA GLU A 161 -9.56 -4.71 4.69
C GLU A 161 -9.32 -3.60 3.66
N GLY A 162 -10.23 -3.46 2.68
CA GLY A 162 -10.19 -2.41 1.68
C GLY A 162 -11.30 -1.38 1.88
N LYS A 163 -10.95 -0.10 1.71
CA LYS A 163 -11.90 1.00 1.76
C LYS A 163 -11.70 1.94 0.58
N ALA A 164 -12.76 2.15 -0.19
CA ALA A 164 -12.85 3.13 -1.25
C ALA A 164 -14.00 4.10 -0.91
N LYS A 165 -13.68 5.25 -0.32
CA LYS A 165 -14.63 6.32 -0.07
C LYS A 165 -14.62 7.26 -1.27
N LEU A 166 -15.59 7.10 -2.15
CA LEU A 166 -15.69 7.76 -3.46
C LEU A 166 -17.06 8.41 -3.69
N SER A 167 -17.70 8.88 -2.61
CA SER A 167 -19.02 9.53 -2.65
C SER A 167 -20.16 8.62 -3.11
N GLN A 168 -20.03 7.27 -2.95
CA GLN A 168 -21.04 6.29 -3.40
C GLN A 168 -22.41 6.41 -2.72
N ASN A 169 -22.46 7.14 -1.60
CA ASN A 169 -23.70 7.45 -0.89
C ASN A 169 -24.48 8.63 -1.49
N HIS A 170 -23.99 9.23 -2.58
CA HIS A 170 -24.65 10.32 -3.31
C HIS A 170 -25.20 9.84 -4.65
N SER A 171 -26.10 10.65 -5.27
CA SER A 171 -26.64 10.38 -6.59
C SER A 171 -25.56 10.39 -7.68
N VAL A 172 -25.84 9.78 -8.83
CA VAL A 172 -24.93 9.76 -9.98
C VAL A 172 -24.63 11.19 -10.47
N GLU A 173 -25.64 12.05 -10.51
CA GLU A 173 -25.52 13.45 -10.93
C GLU A 173 -24.52 14.19 -10.04
N ARG A 174 -24.67 14.05 -8.71
CA ARG A 174 -23.76 14.68 -7.74
C ARG A 174 -22.35 14.13 -7.85
N ARG A 175 -22.20 12.83 -8.06
CA ARG A 175 -20.87 12.22 -8.27
C ARG A 175 -20.19 12.75 -9.54
N ASN A 176 -20.94 12.96 -10.62
CA ASN A 176 -20.41 13.55 -11.84
C ASN A 176 -19.89 14.98 -11.62
N LEU A 177 -20.63 15.82 -10.88
CA LEU A 177 -20.15 17.16 -10.52
C LEU A 177 -18.81 17.12 -9.78
N VAL A 178 -18.68 16.19 -8.83
CA VAL A 178 -17.43 16.00 -8.08
C VAL A 178 -16.29 15.58 -9.01
N VAL A 179 -16.52 14.65 -9.94
CA VAL A 179 -15.52 14.19 -10.90
C VAL A 179 -15.03 15.35 -11.77
N GLU A 180 -15.93 16.16 -12.32
CA GLU A 180 -15.59 17.32 -13.15
C GLU A 180 -14.70 18.33 -12.39
N GLU A 181 -15.00 18.61 -11.12
CA GLU A 181 -14.21 19.52 -10.33
C GLU A 181 -12.84 18.93 -9.93
N LEU A 182 -12.77 17.63 -9.62
CA LEU A 182 -11.51 16.93 -9.36
C LEU A 182 -10.57 16.98 -10.56
N GLU A 183 -11.10 16.86 -11.78
CA GLU A 183 -10.33 16.98 -13.02
C GLU A 183 -9.78 18.40 -13.23
N LYS A 184 -10.56 19.44 -12.87
CA LYS A 184 -10.10 20.84 -12.90
C LYS A 184 -9.00 21.11 -11.87
N VAL A 185 -9.08 20.51 -10.66
CA VAL A 185 -8.01 20.58 -9.65
C VAL A 185 -6.69 20.04 -10.20
N GLY A 186 -6.72 18.93 -10.93
CA GLY A 186 -5.63 18.41 -11.73
C GLY A 186 -4.39 17.92 -10.97
N SER A 187 -4.45 17.80 -9.64
CA SER A 187 -3.38 17.14 -8.87
C SER A 187 -3.38 15.64 -9.12
N GLU A 188 -2.26 14.95 -8.85
CA GLU A 188 -2.16 13.50 -8.99
C GLU A 188 -3.26 12.79 -8.18
N GLY A 189 -3.42 13.15 -6.90
CA GLY A 189 -4.46 12.56 -6.05
C GLY A 189 -5.87 12.85 -6.56
N SER A 190 -6.16 14.06 -7.06
CA SER A 190 -7.49 14.39 -7.58
C SER A 190 -7.81 13.63 -8.87
N ARG A 191 -6.84 13.48 -9.79
CA ARG A 191 -7.00 12.68 -11.00
C ARG A 191 -7.24 11.21 -10.67
N GLY A 192 -6.43 10.63 -9.78
CA GLY A 192 -6.62 9.23 -9.35
C GLY A 192 -7.98 8.99 -8.69
N ILE A 193 -8.49 9.93 -7.90
CA ILE A 193 -9.85 9.83 -7.33
C ILE A 193 -10.91 9.97 -8.42
N ALA A 194 -10.77 10.87 -9.39
CA ALA A 194 -11.72 11.05 -10.49
C ALA A 194 -11.82 9.76 -11.34
N GLU A 195 -10.70 9.15 -11.69
CA GLU A 195 -10.63 7.88 -12.42
C GLU A 195 -11.35 6.76 -11.69
N LEU A 196 -11.06 6.58 -10.40
CA LEU A 196 -11.73 5.59 -9.57
C LEU A 196 -13.23 5.88 -9.42
N MET A 197 -13.63 7.13 -9.24
CA MET A 197 -15.06 7.48 -9.18
C MET A 197 -15.79 7.12 -10.47
N ARG A 198 -15.16 7.30 -11.64
CA ARG A 198 -15.74 6.90 -12.94
C ARG A 198 -15.96 5.40 -13.05
N SER A 199 -15.04 4.57 -12.54
CA SER A 199 -15.18 3.11 -12.56
C SER A 199 -16.32 2.59 -11.69
N PHE A 200 -16.83 3.42 -10.77
CA PHE A 200 -17.96 3.10 -9.87
C PHE A 200 -19.27 3.82 -10.26
N LEU A 201 -19.29 4.59 -11.35
CA LEU A 201 -20.50 5.23 -11.86
C LEU A 201 -21.37 4.25 -12.63
#